data_004696e1ddaf52eea193e64a5c797544
#
_entry.id   004696e1ddaf52eea193e64a5c797544
#
_cell.length_a   1.000
_cell.length_b   1.000
_cell.length_c   1.000
_cell.angle_alpha   90.00
_cell.angle_beta   90.00
_cell.angle_gamma   90.00
#
_symmetry.space_group_name_H-M   'P 1'
#
loop_
_entity.id
_entity.type
_entity.pdbx_description
1 polymer ?
#
loop_
_entity_poly.entity_id
_entity_poly.type
_entity_poly.pdbx_seq_one_letter_code
_entity_poly.pdbx_strand_id
1 'polypeptide(L)'
;NMKYYEDGSPMYDAGNGETDGTSKRPTATNQNVIANMKEDIRETVYNNLTSRSYLEISFLKNFKFTANYSYDFTNSSQTVFYTPLIGDGQSFGGRGTKGSYNTTTTNFNQILAYSNVFGDNHHLSAKIGHEYYKYEYQYLAGQKTNFFNPNNPELDNGGQMQYINSYTANHNIEGYFGMADYDYSNKYYLSAAFRRDGTSRFLDRWGNFWSVGAAWRISNEAFMEGTNSWLNDLKLRASYGTQGNESILSEYDYAYVYTPYQDQYTVTWNGSELGYSPEFYGNPDLTWEKQKTFDVGVDFRLFDRVYG
;
A
#
# COMPACT_ATOMS: atom_id res chain seq x y z
N ASN A 1 -38.51 8.62 -29.45
CA ASN A 1 -37.75 9.39 -30.43
C ASN A 1 -36.99 10.47 -29.72
N MET A 2 -35.67 10.53 -29.92
CA MET A 2 -34.81 11.58 -29.39
C MET A 2 -35.19 12.88 -30.08
N LYS A 3 -35.41 13.96 -29.33
CA LYS A 3 -35.62 15.31 -29.84
C LYS A 3 -34.26 16.02 -29.95
N TYR A 4 -34.17 16.98 -30.84
CA TYR A 4 -32.94 17.77 -31.05
C TYR A 4 -33.30 19.27 -31.06
N TYR A 5 -32.36 20.07 -30.61
CA TYR A 5 -32.40 21.54 -30.72
C TYR A 5 -32.16 21.94 -32.21
N GLU A 6 -32.41 23.20 -32.53
CA GLU A 6 -32.22 23.73 -33.89
C GLU A 6 -30.76 23.62 -34.38
N ASP A 7 -29.80 23.61 -33.45
CA ASP A 7 -28.38 23.46 -33.72
C ASP A 7 -27.94 22.00 -33.91
N GLY A 8 -28.91 21.04 -33.84
CA GLY A 8 -28.66 19.62 -33.98
C GLY A 8 -28.16 18.92 -32.70
N SER A 9 -28.03 19.62 -31.58
CA SER A 9 -27.65 19.01 -30.29
C SER A 9 -28.83 18.19 -29.73
N PRO A 10 -28.56 17.06 -29.01
CA PRO A 10 -29.62 16.23 -28.43
C PRO A 10 -30.33 16.94 -27.30
N MET A 11 -31.67 16.86 -27.30
CA MET A 11 -32.50 17.37 -26.21
C MET A 11 -32.82 16.26 -25.22
N TYR A 12 -32.28 16.33 -24.03
CA TYR A 12 -32.50 15.35 -22.95
C TYR A 12 -33.62 15.83 -22.00
N ASP A 13 -34.48 14.90 -21.56
CA ASP A 13 -35.43 15.19 -20.48
C ASP A 13 -34.67 15.41 -19.15
N ALA A 14 -34.68 16.65 -18.70
CA ALA A 14 -34.08 17.07 -17.44
C ALA A 14 -34.99 16.82 -16.22
N GLY A 15 -36.23 16.42 -16.44
CA GLY A 15 -37.20 16.20 -15.34
C GLY A 15 -37.58 17.45 -14.57
N ASN A 16 -37.34 18.66 -15.14
CA ASN A 16 -37.67 19.95 -14.55
C ASN A 16 -39.01 20.49 -15.06
N GLY A 17 -39.62 19.83 -16.05
CA GLY A 17 -40.88 20.26 -16.67
C GLY A 17 -40.75 21.33 -17.75
N GLU A 18 -39.53 21.75 -18.12
CA GLU A 18 -39.25 22.82 -19.04
C GLU A 18 -39.01 22.35 -20.49
N THR A 19 -38.51 21.12 -20.64
CA THR A 19 -38.00 20.62 -21.93
C THR A 19 -39.00 19.78 -22.69
N ASP A 20 -40.13 19.80 -22.82
CA ASP A 20 -41.02 19.01 -23.74
C ASP A 20 -42.43 18.68 -23.21
N GLY A 21 -42.86 19.40 -22.14
CA GLY A 21 -44.15 19.17 -21.51
C GLY A 21 -44.17 17.87 -20.66
N THR A 22 -43.01 17.31 -20.30
CA THR A 22 -42.94 16.20 -19.37
C THR A 22 -43.16 16.64 -17.93
N SER A 23 -43.67 15.76 -17.08
CA SER A 23 -43.94 16.08 -15.69
C SER A 23 -42.65 16.36 -14.92
N LYS A 24 -42.69 17.43 -14.12
CA LYS A 24 -41.60 17.72 -13.17
C LYS A 24 -41.37 16.55 -12.24
N ARG A 25 -40.18 15.99 -12.20
CA ARG A 25 -39.80 14.95 -11.22
C ARG A 25 -39.66 15.55 -9.82
N PRO A 26 -40.12 14.86 -8.77
CA PRO A 26 -40.01 15.36 -7.40
C PRO A 26 -38.56 15.37 -6.87
N THR A 27 -37.70 14.53 -7.46
CA THR A 27 -36.28 14.39 -7.09
C THR A 27 -35.44 14.23 -8.35
N ALA A 28 -34.15 14.49 -8.24
CA ALA A 28 -33.18 14.36 -9.34
C ALA A 28 -33.55 15.19 -10.59
N THR A 29 -33.99 16.43 -10.37
CA THR A 29 -34.15 17.42 -11.45
C THR A 29 -32.77 17.74 -12.05
N ASN A 30 -32.75 18.02 -13.36
CA ASN A 30 -31.56 18.25 -14.14
C ASN A 30 -30.62 17.03 -14.27
N GLN A 31 -31.11 15.83 -13.95
CA GLN A 31 -30.37 14.58 -14.10
C GLN A 31 -31.07 13.67 -15.11
N ASN A 32 -30.29 13.09 -16.01
CA ASN A 32 -30.76 12.06 -16.91
C ASN A 32 -29.65 10.99 -17.04
N VAL A 33 -29.88 9.80 -16.48
CA VAL A 33 -28.87 8.73 -16.44
C VAL A 33 -28.35 8.35 -17.83
N ILE A 34 -29.25 8.32 -18.84
CA ILE A 34 -28.86 7.96 -20.20
C ILE A 34 -28.00 9.07 -20.81
N ALA A 35 -28.36 10.34 -20.56
CA ALA A 35 -27.58 11.47 -21.02
C ALA A 35 -26.19 11.50 -20.34
N ASN A 36 -26.16 11.36 -19.03
CA ASN A 36 -24.89 11.31 -18.29
C ASN A 36 -24.00 10.17 -18.76
N MET A 37 -24.55 8.97 -19.02
CA MET A 37 -23.77 7.86 -19.56
C MET A 37 -23.24 8.07 -20.98
N LYS A 38 -23.86 8.94 -21.77
CA LYS A 38 -23.44 9.24 -23.14
C LYS A 38 -22.49 10.42 -23.24
N GLU A 39 -22.73 11.44 -22.42
CA GLU A 39 -22.09 12.75 -22.56
C GLU A 39 -20.99 12.97 -21.53
N ASP A 40 -21.09 12.35 -20.34
CA ASP A 40 -20.03 12.39 -19.35
C ASP A 40 -18.91 11.41 -19.69
N ILE A 41 -17.66 11.82 -19.47
CA ILE A 41 -16.48 10.97 -19.62
C ILE A 41 -15.93 10.63 -18.25
N ARG A 42 -15.71 9.35 -17.98
CA ARG A 42 -15.01 8.85 -16.80
C ARG A 42 -14.09 7.74 -17.23
N GLU A 43 -12.86 8.11 -17.49
CA GLU A 43 -11.84 7.20 -17.99
C GLU A 43 -10.64 7.19 -17.06
N THR A 44 -10.11 6.01 -16.80
CA THR A 44 -8.84 5.82 -16.11
C THR A 44 -8.01 4.80 -16.88
N VAL A 45 -6.84 5.22 -17.31
CA VAL A 45 -5.87 4.37 -18.03
C VAL A 45 -4.74 4.02 -17.09
N TYR A 46 -4.44 2.74 -16.95
CA TYR A 46 -3.34 2.22 -16.15
C TYR A 46 -2.22 1.68 -17.03
N ASN A 47 -0.99 2.11 -16.77
CA ASN A 47 0.21 1.56 -17.34
C ASN A 47 1.07 0.99 -16.21
N ASN A 48 1.34 -0.31 -16.26
CA ASN A 48 2.08 -1.00 -15.22
C ASN A 48 3.37 -1.60 -15.79
N LEU A 49 4.48 -1.38 -15.09
CA LEU A 49 5.74 -2.04 -15.35
C LEU A 49 6.20 -2.73 -14.06
N THR A 50 6.37 -4.04 -14.15
CA THR A 50 6.87 -4.86 -13.04
C THR A 50 8.15 -5.57 -13.47
N SER A 51 9.21 -5.42 -12.67
CA SER A 51 10.48 -6.12 -12.86
C SER A 51 10.88 -6.85 -11.59
N ARG A 52 11.34 -8.09 -11.75
CA ARG A 52 11.88 -8.93 -10.68
C ARG A 52 13.19 -9.52 -11.17
N SER A 53 14.26 -9.28 -10.42
CA SER A 53 15.59 -9.79 -10.72
C SER A 53 16.21 -10.39 -9.46
N TYR A 54 16.95 -11.46 -9.62
CA TYR A 54 17.73 -12.01 -8.52
C TYR A 54 19.09 -12.50 -8.99
N LEU A 55 20.03 -12.49 -8.07
CA LEU A 55 21.36 -13.08 -8.24
C LEU A 55 21.59 -14.03 -7.07
N GLU A 56 21.97 -15.25 -7.37
CA GLU A 56 22.32 -16.25 -6.37
C GLU A 56 23.73 -16.77 -6.64
N ILE A 57 24.58 -16.78 -5.60
CA ILE A 57 25.95 -17.25 -5.66
C ILE A 57 26.17 -18.23 -4.50
N SER A 58 26.47 -19.47 -4.82
CA SER A 58 26.88 -20.49 -3.84
C SER A 58 28.40 -20.61 -3.82
N PHE A 59 29.00 -20.58 -2.62
CA PHE A 59 30.44 -20.63 -2.46
C PHE A 59 30.84 -21.34 -1.14
N LEU A 60 32.07 -21.81 -1.05
CA LEU A 60 32.62 -22.50 0.11
C LEU A 60 31.71 -23.66 0.61
N LYS A 61 31.00 -24.32 -0.28
CA LYS A 61 30.04 -25.42 -0.07
C LYS A 61 28.82 -25.08 0.81
N ASN A 62 29.01 -24.28 1.84
CA ASN A 62 28.03 -24.06 2.89
C ASN A 62 27.40 -22.65 2.85
N PHE A 63 27.89 -21.76 2.00
CA PHE A 63 27.41 -20.39 1.91
C PHE A 63 26.64 -20.14 0.63
N LYS A 64 25.55 -19.40 0.76
CA LYS A 64 24.75 -18.91 -0.34
C LYS A 64 24.45 -17.42 -0.13
N PHE A 65 24.88 -16.61 -1.09
CA PHE A 65 24.50 -15.21 -1.17
C PHE A 65 23.36 -15.05 -2.17
N THR A 66 22.32 -14.32 -1.78
CA THR A 66 21.18 -14.00 -2.66
C THR A 66 20.95 -12.49 -2.61
N ALA A 67 20.88 -11.86 -3.77
CA ALA A 67 20.42 -10.48 -3.91
C ALA A 67 19.15 -10.47 -4.75
N ASN A 68 18.08 -9.86 -4.25
CA ASN A 68 16.83 -9.71 -4.97
C ASN A 68 16.54 -8.23 -5.17
N TYR A 69 16.13 -7.88 -6.38
CA TYR A 69 15.70 -6.54 -6.74
C TYR A 69 14.32 -6.60 -7.36
N SER A 70 13.43 -5.77 -6.86
CA SER A 70 12.12 -5.58 -7.46
C SER A 70 11.82 -4.11 -7.72
N TYR A 71 11.21 -3.86 -8.85
CA TYR A 71 10.75 -2.54 -9.26
C TYR A 71 9.33 -2.65 -9.81
N ASP A 72 8.43 -1.90 -9.22
CA ASP A 72 7.05 -1.76 -9.68
C ASP A 72 6.77 -0.29 -9.95
N PHE A 73 6.29 -0.02 -11.14
CA PHE A 73 5.84 1.29 -11.56
C PHE A 73 4.42 1.20 -12.08
N THR A 74 3.56 2.05 -11.55
CA THR A 74 2.19 2.23 -12.04
C THR A 74 1.97 3.70 -12.35
N ASN A 75 1.61 3.99 -13.58
CA ASN A 75 1.05 5.28 -13.98
C ASN A 75 -0.46 5.12 -14.15
N SER A 76 -1.23 5.98 -13.54
CA SER A 76 -2.68 6.08 -13.73
C SER A 76 -3.03 7.47 -14.23
N SER A 77 -3.60 7.54 -15.41
CA SER A 77 -4.10 8.78 -16.02
C SER A 77 -5.62 8.81 -15.96
N GLN A 78 -6.19 9.81 -15.34
CA GLN A 78 -7.63 9.96 -15.16
C GLN A 78 -8.16 11.15 -15.96
N THR A 79 -9.27 10.93 -16.65
CA THR A 79 -10.09 11.97 -17.25
C THR A 79 -11.51 11.85 -16.72
N VAL A 80 -12.00 12.91 -16.10
CA VAL A 80 -13.41 13.06 -15.68
C VAL A 80 -13.95 14.33 -16.32
N PHE A 81 -15.00 14.20 -17.09
CA PHE A 81 -15.67 15.34 -17.72
C PHE A 81 -17.18 15.22 -17.53
N TYR A 82 -17.77 16.24 -16.99
CA TYR A 82 -19.21 16.38 -16.87
C TYR A 82 -19.69 17.40 -17.90
N THR A 83 -20.60 16.95 -18.76
CA THR A 83 -21.12 17.75 -19.86
C THR A 83 -21.82 19.04 -19.39
N PRO A 84 -21.72 20.14 -20.14
CA PRO A 84 -22.53 21.33 -19.86
C PRO A 84 -24.01 21.19 -20.21
N LEU A 85 -24.39 20.10 -20.91
CA LEU A 85 -25.75 19.95 -21.43
C LEU A 85 -26.77 19.58 -20.36
N ILE A 86 -26.39 18.76 -19.39
CA ILE A 86 -27.27 18.25 -18.33
C ILE A 86 -26.44 17.77 -17.13
N GLY A 87 -27.09 17.61 -15.99
CA GLY A 87 -26.48 17.01 -14.79
C GLY A 87 -25.51 17.92 -14.08
N ASP A 88 -24.50 17.32 -13.45
CA ASP A 88 -23.57 18.01 -12.53
C ASP A 88 -22.69 19.06 -13.23
N GLY A 89 -22.47 18.94 -14.51
CA GLY A 89 -21.68 19.91 -15.28
C GLY A 89 -22.46 21.12 -15.77
N GLN A 90 -23.79 21.04 -15.83
CA GLN A 90 -24.62 22.07 -16.44
C GLN A 90 -24.45 23.43 -15.79
N SER A 91 -24.53 23.53 -14.47
CA SER A 91 -24.39 24.78 -13.72
C SER A 91 -22.99 25.40 -13.81
N PHE A 92 -22.01 24.64 -14.26
CA PHE A 92 -20.61 25.04 -14.40
C PHE A 92 -20.21 25.32 -15.86
N GLY A 93 -21.15 25.23 -16.82
CA GLY A 93 -20.79 25.28 -18.22
C GLY A 93 -19.85 24.15 -18.68
N GLY A 94 -19.98 22.96 -18.07
CA GLY A 94 -19.05 21.85 -18.16
C GLY A 94 -17.98 21.90 -17.06
N ARG A 95 -17.58 20.73 -16.55
CA ARG A 95 -16.54 20.58 -15.53
C ARG A 95 -15.61 19.42 -15.90
N GLY A 96 -14.35 19.74 -16.16
CA GLY A 96 -13.33 18.77 -16.55
C GLY A 96 -12.23 18.65 -15.50
N THR A 97 -11.85 17.43 -15.17
CA THR A 97 -10.72 17.10 -14.29
C THR A 97 -9.78 16.16 -15.02
N LYS A 98 -8.49 16.48 -15.01
CA LYS A 98 -7.42 15.57 -15.45
C LYS A 98 -6.46 15.32 -14.30
N GLY A 99 -6.09 14.05 -14.10
CA GLY A 99 -5.16 13.63 -13.07
C GLY A 99 -4.12 12.67 -13.60
N SER A 100 -2.91 12.77 -13.06
CA SER A 100 -1.83 11.82 -13.26
C SER A 100 -1.30 11.37 -11.91
N TYR A 101 -1.25 10.08 -11.71
CA TYR A 101 -0.87 9.42 -10.46
C TYR A 101 0.24 8.42 -10.79
N ASN A 102 1.41 8.63 -10.25
CA ASN A 102 2.55 7.72 -10.41
C ASN A 102 2.86 7.08 -9.07
N THR A 103 2.92 5.77 -9.06
CA THR A 103 3.38 4.99 -7.91
C THR A 103 4.61 4.21 -8.31
N THR A 104 5.70 4.38 -7.57
CA THR A 104 6.93 3.62 -7.74
C THR A 104 7.25 2.88 -6.45
N THR A 105 7.42 1.57 -6.54
CA THR A 105 7.86 0.74 -5.42
C THR A 105 9.16 0.03 -5.79
N THR A 106 10.18 0.18 -4.96
CA THR A 106 11.45 -0.52 -5.10
C THR A 106 11.71 -1.34 -3.84
N ASN A 107 12.08 -2.59 -4.01
CA ASN A 107 12.55 -3.42 -2.92
C ASN A 107 13.89 -4.04 -3.33
N PHE A 108 14.87 -3.96 -2.45
CA PHE A 108 16.18 -4.55 -2.63
C PHE A 108 16.62 -5.23 -1.34
N ASN A 109 16.88 -6.53 -1.41
CA ASN A 109 17.39 -7.26 -0.27
C ASN A 109 18.61 -8.09 -0.64
N GLN A 110 19.51 -8.26 0.33
CA GLN A 110 20.68 -9.09 0.26
C GLN A 110 20.69 -10.04 1.46
N ILE A 111 20.91 -11.32 1.20
CA ILE A 111 20.86 -12.36 2.21
C ILE A 111 22.12 -13.23 2.06
N LEU A 112 22.87 -13.36 3.14
CA LEU A 112 23.93 -14.35 3.26
C LEU A 112 23.43 -15.49 4.15
N ALA A 113 23.31 -16.67 3.56
CA ALA A 113 22.89 -17.87 4.25
C ALA A 113 24.10 -18.83 4.43
N TYR A 114 24.13 -19.48 5.58
CA TYR A 114 25.05 -20.54 5.92
C TYR A 114 24.26 -21.77 6.35
N SER A 115 24.65 -22.96 5.88
CA SER A 115 24.05 -24.23 6.34
C SER A 115 25.11 -25.27 6.38
N ASN A 116 25.19 -26.02 7.50
CA ASN A 116 26.14 -27.08 7.69
C ASN A 116 25.62 -28.17 8.65
N VAL A 117 26.16 -29.37 8.51
CA VAL A 117 25.98 -30.47 9.42
C VAL A 117 27.35 -30.78 10.04
N PHE A 118 27.47 -30.67 11.36
CA PHE A 118 28.66 -30.94 12.11
C PHE A 118 28.52 -32.32 12.79
N GLY A 119 29.43 -33.23 12.48
CA GLY A 119 29.20 -34.63 12.81
C GLY A 119 27.91 -35.11 12.13
N ASP A 120 27.30 -36.13 12.64
CA ASP A 120 26.07 -36.66 12.03
C ASP A 120 24.78 -36.08 12.63
N ASN A 121 24.88 -35.26 13.69
CA ASN A 121 23.76 -34.94 14.56
C ASN A 121 23.49 -33.45 14.75
N HIS A 122 24.39 -32.57 14.37
CA HIS A 122 24.24 -31.13 14.61
C HIS A 122 23.97 -30.39 13.31
N HIS A 123 22.75 -29.99 13.08
CA HIS A 123 22.36 -29.18 11.91
C HIS A 123 22.26 -27.72 12.31
N LEU A 124 22.98 -26.86 11.61
CA LEU A 124 22.93 -25.42 11.80
C LEU A 124 22.59 -24.74 10.48
N SER A 125 21.55 -23.90 10.50
CA SER A 125 21.21 -22.97 9.44
C SER A 125 21.19 -21.56 10.01
N ALA A 126 21.88 -20.62 9.37
CA ALA A 126 21.91 -19.23 9.80
C ALA A 126 21.78 -18.31 8.58
N LYS A 127 21.14 -17.17 8.76
CA LYS A 127 21.00 -16.14 7.73
C LYS A 127 21.20 -14.77 8.36
N ILE A 128 21.91 -13.91 7.65
CA ILE A 128 21.93 -12.48 7.93
C ILE A 128 21.51 -11.76 6.65
N GLY A 129 20.85 -10.63 6.80
CA GLY A 129 20.39 -9.90 5.62
C GLY A 129 20.15 -8.44 5.91
N HIS A 130 20.06 -7.72 4.81
CA HIS A 130 19.68 -6.33 4.74
C HIS A 130 18.54 -6.19 3.73
N GLU A 131 17.58 -5.34 4.02
CA GLU A 131 16.45 -5.04 3.17
C GLU A 131 16.25 -3.52 3.09
N TYR A 132 16.00 -3.04 1.89
CA TYR A 132 15.63 -1.66 1.63
C TYR A 132 14.35 -1.64 0.81
N TYR A 133 13.35 -0.94 1.31
CA TYR A 133 12.07 -0.69 0.66
C TYR A 133 11.89 0.80 0.45
N LYS A 134 11.50 1.21 -0.75
CA LYS A 134 11.12 2.58 -1.10
C LYS A 134 9.78 2.56 -1.81
N TYR A 135 8.87 3.37 -1.31
CA TYR A 135 7.61 3.72 -1.95
C TYR A 135 7.59 5.21 -2.25
N GLU A 136 7.20 5.58 -3.46
CA GLU A 136 7.01 6.95 -3.88
C GLU A 136 5.68 7.08 -4.62
N TYR A 137 4.86 8.02 -4.18
CA TYR A 137 3.61 8.36 -4.81
C TYR A 137 3.62 9.82 -5.25
N GLN A 138 3.38 10.06 -6.53
CA GLN A 138 3.28 11.39 -7.11
C GLN A 138 1.86 11.62 -7.60
N TYR A 139 1.30 12.73 -7.22
CA TYR A 139 -0.03 13.19 -7.58
C TYR A 139 0.05 14.54 -8.29
N LEU A 140 -0.66 14.66 -9.41
CA LEU A 140 -0.92 15.91 -10.10
C LEU A 140 -2.34 15.87 -10.63
N ALA A 141 -3.17 16.85 -10.31
CA ALA A 141 -4.49 17.00 -10.92
C ALA A 141 -4.87 18.47 -11.08
N GLY A 142 -5.67 18.75 -12.11
CA GLY A 142 -6.26 20.06 -12.35
C GLY A 142 -7.71 19.95 -12.77
N GLN A 143 -8.49 20.95 -12.43
CA GLN A 143 -9.90 21.07 -12.80
C GLN A 143 -10.20 22.45 -13.37
N LYS A 144 -10.96 22.46 -14.45
CA LYS A 144 -11.53 23.68 -15.04
C LYS A 144 -13.02 23.54 -15.28
N THR A 145 -13.69 24.69 -15.46
CA THR A 145 -15.10 24.82 -15.82
C THR A 145 -15.25 25.78 -16.99
N ASN A 146 -16.49 25.98 -17.47
CA ASN A 146 -16.84 26.83 -18.62
C ASN A 146 -16.12 26.36 -19.89
N PHE A 147 -16.47 25.16 -20.34
CA PHE A 147 -15.91 24.57 -21.54
C PHE A 147 -16.54 25.14 -22.79
N PHE A 148 -15.71 25.70 -23.66
CA PHE A 148 -16.15 26.28 -24.93
C PHE A 148 -16.74 25.24 -25.87
N ASN A 149 -16.10 24.08 -25.99
CA ASN A 149 -16.58 22.96 -26.79
C ASN A 149 -17.00 21.82 -25.86
N PRO A 150 -18.29 21.46 -25.79
CA PRO A 150 -18.79 20.42 -24.89
C PRO A 150 -18.28 18.99 -25.23
N ASN A 151 -17.72 18.80 -26.41
CA ASN A 151 -17.19 17.50 -26.87
C ASN A 151 -15.67 17.37 -26.67
N ASN A 152 -15.01 18.39 -26.13
CA ASN A 152 -13.56 18.37 -25.88
C ASN A 152 -13.26 18.46 -24.38
N PRO A 153 -12.86 17.34 -23.74
CA PRO A 153 -12.59 17.28 -22.30
C PRO A 153 -11.21 17.83 -21.91
N GLU A 154 -10.43 18.35 -22.88
CA GLU A 154 -9.09 18.87 -22.56
C GLU A 154 -9.19 20.16 -21.75
N LEU A 155 -8.36 20.27 -20.68
CA LEU A 155 -8.41 21.41 -19.77
C LEU A 155 -8.14 22.75 -20.45
N ASP A 156 -7.41 22.75 -21.56
CA ASP A 156 -7.16 23.95 -22.36
C ASP A 156 -8.45 24.57 -22.94
N ASN A 157 -9.48 23.74 -23.13
CA ASN A 157 -10.78 24.15 -23.60
C ASN A 157 -11.66 24.77 -22.50
N GLY A 158 -11.28 24.64 -21.22
CA GLY A 158 -11.98 25.24 -20.08
C GLY A 158 -11.55 26.68 -19.81
N GLY A 159 -12.53 27.60 -19.71
CA GLY A 159 -12.29 29.04 -19.53
C GLY A 159 -11.94 29.44 -18.10
N GLN A 160 -12.32 28.65 -17.07
CA GLN A 160 -12.13 29.04 -15.68
C GLN A 160 -11.42 27.91 -14.90
N MET A 161 -10.26 28.23 -14.34
CA MET A 161 -9.53 27.32 -13.45
C MET A 161 -10.20 27.24 -12.08
N GLN A 162 -10.37 26.01 -11.58
CA GLN A 162 -10.89 25.74 -10.24
C GLN A 162 -9.75 25.42 -9.27
N TYR A 163 -8.90 24.46 -9.65
CA TYR A 163 -7.69 24.13 -8.89
C TYR A 163 -6.64 23.46 -9.79
N ILE A 164 -5.41 23.52 -9.32
CA ILE A 164 -4.32 22.68 -9.73
C ILE A 164 -3.54 22.28 -8.46
N ASN A 165 -3.40 20.98 -8.23
CA ASN A 165 -2.76 20.44 -7.04
C ASN A 165 -1.73 19.38 -7.42
N SER A 166 -0.61 19.37 -6.69
CA SER A 166 0.39 18.31 -6.82
C SER A 166 1.09 18.08 -5.49
N TYR A 167 1.47 16.85 -5.23
CA TYR A 167 2.34 16.49 -4.12
C TYR A 167 3.07 15.18 -4.39
N THR A 168 4.13 14.94 -3.62
CA THR A 168 4.85 13.68 -3.60
C THR A 168 4.87 13.16 -2.16
N ALA A 169 4.46 11.92 -1.97
CA ALA A 169 4.57 11.20 -0.70
C ALA A 169 5.63 10.10 -0.83
N ASN A 170 6.44 9.94 0.21
CA ASN A 170 7.50 8.95 0.26
C ASN A 170 7.42 8.14 1.55
N HIS A 171 7.60 6.82 1.41
CA HIS A 171 7.73 5.91 2.52
C HIS A 171 8.92 4.98 2.29
N ASN A 172 9.86 4.98 3.23
CA ASN A 172 11.07 4.16 3.15
C ASN A 172 11.21 3.31 4.41
N ILE A 173 11.64 2.07 4.21
CA ILE A 173 12.01 1.15 5.29
C ILE A 173 13.40 0.61 4.99
N GLU A 174 14.23 0.54 6.01
CA GLU A 174 15.52 -0.12 5.98
C GLU A 174 15.60 -1.11 7.13
N GLY A 175 15.91 -2.36 6.84
CA GLY A 175 15.91 -3.44 7.81
C GLY A 175 17.20 -4.27 7.79
N TYR A 176 17.70 -4.58 8.97
CA TYR A 176 18.79 -5.54 9.20
C TYR A 176 18.27 -6.70 10.00
N PHE A 177 18.54 -7.92 9.56
CA PHE A 177 18.04 -9.09 10.26
C PHE A 177 19.06 -10.21 10.32
N GLY A 178 18.92 -11.04 11.35
CA GLY A 178 19.62 -12.29 11.51
C GLY A 178 18.71 -13.35 12.08
N MET A 179 18.85 -14.58 11.60
CA MET A 179 18.14 -15.74 12.14
C MET A 179 19.07 -16.95 12.15
N ALA A 180 18.83 -17.82 13.12
CA ALA A 180 19.54 -19.10 13.23
C ALA A 180 18.59 -20.19 13.69
N ASP A 181 18.67 -21.33 13.04
CA ASP A 181 17.98 -22.56 13.39
C ASP A 181 19.02 -23.64 13.68
N TYR A 182 18.86 -24.30 14.80
CA TYR A 182 19.73 -25.39 15.23
C TYR A 182 18.90 -26.61 15.57
N ASP A 183 19.33 -27.75 15.09
CA ASP A 183 18.74 -29.04 15.34
C ASP A 183 19.81 -29.99 15.85
N TYR A 184 19.51 -30.72 16.92
CA TYR A 184 20.32 -31.80 17.42
C TYR A 184 19.62 -33.17 17.26
N SER A 185 20.18 -34.04 16.45
CA SER A 185 19.73 -35.43 16.21
C SER A 185 18.23 -35.51 15.82
N ASN A 186 17.65 -34.50 15.21
CA ASN A 186 16.19 -34.41 14.97
C ASN A 186 15.32 -34.57 16.23
N LYS A 187 15.88 -34.24 17.40
CA LYS A 187 15.20 -34.31 18.70
C LYS A 187 14.95 -32.94 19.31
N TYR A 188 15.98 -32.12 19.37
CA TYR A 188 15.94 -30.81 20.01
C TYR A 188 16.14 -29.72 18.96
N TYR A 189 15.20 -28.78 18.90
CA TYR A 189 15.21 -27.70 17.94
C TYR A 189 15.25 -26.38 18.68
N LEU A 190 16.12 -25.48 18.25
CA LEU A 190 16.19 -24.12 18.72
C LEU A 190 16.16 -23.18 17.53
N SER A 191 15.37 -22.11 17.63
CA SER A 191 15.34 -21.03 16.64
C SER A 191 15.49 -19.69 17.33
N ALA A 192 16.20 -18.78 16.68
CA ALA A 192 16.31 -17.40 17.13
C ALA A 192 16.29 -16.46 15.94
N ALA A 193 15.58 -15.36 16.05
CA ALA A 193 15.58 -14.31 15.05
C ALA A 193 15.70 -12.95 15.73
N PHE A 194 16.41 -12.03 15.08
CA PHE A 194 16.50 -10.62 15.46
C PHE A 194 16.34 -9.78 14.21
N ARG A 195 15.57 -8.70 14.33
CA ARG A 195 15.38 -7.72 13.27
C ARG A 195 15.41 -6.30 13.83
N ARG A 196 16.09 -5.42 13.15
CA ARG A 196 16.11 -3.99 13.42
C ARG A 196 15.64 -3.25 12.17
N ASP A 197 14.50 -2.57 12.29
CA ASP A 197 13.89 -1.84 11.19
C ASP A 197 13.84 -0.36 11.48
N GLY A 198 14.17 0.44 10.47
CA GLY A 198 14.01 1.89 10.46
C GLY A 198 12.97 2.30 9.44
N THR A 199 12.03 3.16 9.82
CA THR A 199 11.00 3.70 8.94
C THR A 199 11.10 5.21 8.83
N SER A 200 10.70 5.75 7.67
CA SER A 200 10.59 7.21 7.48
C SER A 200 9.38 7.82 8.18
N ARG A 201 8.48 7.01 8.73
CA ARG A 201 7.22 7.46 9.37
C ARG A 201 7.40 7.99 10.79
N PHE A 202 8.58 7.81 11.40
CA PHE A 202 8.86 8.23 12.76
C PHE A 202 10.12 9.09 12.84
N LEU A 203 10.19 9.99 13.82
CA LEU A 203 11.43 10.67 14.18
C LEU A 203 12.41 9.70 14.84
N ASP A 204 11.96 8.92 15.83
CA ASP A 204 12.70 7.76 16.33
C ASP A 204 12.42 6.56 15.42
N ARG A 205 13.22 6.47 14.37
CA ARG A 205 12.99 5.59 13.22
C ARG A 205 13.14 4.11 13.54
N TRP A 206 13.99 3.76 14.53
CA TRP A 206 14.47 2.40 14.68
C TRP A 206 13.70 1.58 15.71
N GLY A 207 13.11 0.47 15.28
CA GLY A 207 12.55 -0.58 16.12
C GLY A 207 13.46 -1.81 16.20
N ASN A 208 13.48 -2.50 17.33
CA ASN A 208 14.16 -3.78 17.50
C ASN A 208 13.13 -4.84 17.86
N PHE A 209 13.18 -5.96 17.13
CA PHE A 209 12.24 -7.08 17.25
C PHE A 209 13.04 -8.38 17.29
N TRP A 210 12.56 -9.32 18.08
CA TRP A 210 13.25 -10.59 18.24
C TRP A 210 12.27 -11.70 18.57
N SER A 211 12.66 -12.92 18.24
CA SER A 211 11.93 -14.12 18.65
C SER A 211 12.88 -15.25 18.98
N VAL A 212 12.44 -16.11 19.89
CA VAL A 212 13.10 -17.36 20.21
C VAL A 212 12.06 -18.46 20.24
N GLY A 213 12.44 -19.65 19.75
CA GLY A 213 11.61 -20.83 19.75
C GLY A 213 12.43 -22.07 20.14
N ALA A 214 11.76 -22.98 20.82
CA ALA A 214 12.32 -24.29 21.13
C ALA A 214 11.29 -25.39 20.84
N ALA A 215 11.77 -26.53 20.37
CA ALA A 215 10.91 -27.69 20.24
C ALA A 215 11.66 -28.97 20.60
N TRP A 216 10.91 -29.94 21.15
CA TRP A 216 11.39 -31.22 21.52
C TRP A 216 10.55 -32.33 20.89
N ARG A 217 11.16 -33.11 20.00
CA ARG A 217 10.51 -34.27 19.39
C ARG A 217 10.70 -35.48 20.31
N ILE A 218 9.74 -35.68 21.19
CA ILE A 218 9.74 -36.72 22.23
C ILE A 218 9.73 -38.10 21.59
N SER A 219 9.03 -38.30 20.48
CA SER A 219 8.95 -39.58 19.77
C SER A 219 10.29 -40.13 19.32
N ASN A 220 11.32 -39.28 19.17
CA ASN A 220 12.66 -39.71 18.78
C ASN A 220 13.55 -40.09 19.98
N GLU A 221 13.04 -40.05 21.22
CA GLU A 221 13.77 -40.44 22.41
C GLU A 221 13.76 -41.98 22.57
N ALA A 222 14.85 -42.53 23.10
CA ALA A 222 14.99 -43.98 23.29
C ALA A 222 13.89 -44.59 24.17
N PHE A 223 13.39 -43.82 25.16
CA PHE A 223 12.31 -44.28 26.04
C PHE A 223 10.94 -44.37 25.34
N MET A 224 10.81 -43.81 24.12
CA MET A 224 9.58 -43.86 23.32
C MET A 224 9.58 -44.96 22.26
N GLU A 225 10.64 -45.72 22.08
CA GLU A 225 10.73 -46.77 21.04
C GLU A 225 9.59 -47.79 21.11
N GLY A 226 9.10 -48.12 22.30
CA GLY A 226 7.96 -49.02 22.49
C GLY A 226 6.61 -48.49 22.06
N THR A 227 6.49 -47.20 21.78
CA THR A 227 5.24 -46.55 21.41
C THR A 227 5.05 -46.39 19.89
N ASN A 228 6.07 -46.65 19.08
CA ASN A 228 6.11 -46.38 17.64
C ASN A 228 4.98 -47.08 16.85
N SER A 229 4.36 -48.13 17.40
CA SER A 229 3.24 -48.81 16.76
C SER A 229 1.94 -47.99 16.71
N TRP A 230 1.79 -47.05 17.64
CA TRP A 230 0.59 -46.22 17.73
C TRP A 230 0.87 -44.71 17.80
N LEU A 231 2.02 -44.29 18.34
CA LEU A 231 2.47 -42.88 18.42
C LEU A 231 3.71 -42.73 17.53
N ASN A 232 3.51 -42.29 16.30
CA ASN A 232 4.56 -42.20 15.29
C ASN A 232 5.35 -40.90 15.37
N ASP A 233 4.73 -39.82 15.81
CA ASP A 233 5.38 -38.54 16.11
C ASP A 233 4.71 -37.84 17.30
N LEU A 234 5.53 -37.26 18.16
CA LEU A 234 5.11 -36.38 19.23
C LEU A 234 6.18 -35.32 19.41
N LYS A 235 5.78 -34.05 19.15
CA LYS A 235 6.66 -32.89 19.26
C LYS A 235 5.99 -31.79 20.06
N LEU A 236 6.65 -31.31 21.09
CA LEU A 236 6.27 -30.11 21.83
C LEU A 236 7.03 -28.93 21.28
N ARG A 237 6.36 -27.79 21.18
CA ARG A 237 6.97 -26.53 20.73
C ARG A 237 6.50 -25.36 21.59
N ALA A 238 7.41 -24.42 21.80
CA ALA A 238 7.08 -23.14 22.43
C ALA A 238 7.89 -22.04 21.78
N SER A 239 7.29 -20.88 21.62
CA SER A 239 7.98 -19.69 21.12
C SER A 239 7.53 -18.43 21.83
N TYR A 240 8.41 -17.45 21.86
CA TYR A 240 8.12 -16.11 22.34
C TYR A 240 8.83 -15.08 21.47
N GLY A 241 8.14 -14.00 21.16
CA GLY A 241 8.72 -12.97 20.33
C GLY A 241 8.00 -11.64 20.40
N THR A 242 8.63 -10.67 19.76
CA THR A 242 8.09 -9.32 19.58
C THR A 242 8.01 -9.00 18.09
N GLN A 243 6.95 -8.35 17.70
CA GLN A 243 6.72 -7.87 16.33
C GLN A 243 6.42 -6.37 16.36
N GLY A 244 6.90 -5.65 15.35
CA GLY A 244 6.63 -4.23 15.17
C GLY A 244 5.51 -3.99 14.18
N ASN A 245 4.74 -2.93 14.44
CA ASN A 245 3.80 -2.37 13.50
C ASN A 245 4.06 -0.88 13.36
N GLU A 246 4.19 -0.40 12.11
CA GLU A 246 4.37 1.02 11.78
C GLU A 246 3.13 1.62 11.09
N SER A 247 2.06 0.83 10.93
CA SER A 247 0.83 1.27 10.27
C SER A 247 0.12 2.31 11.13
N ILE A 248 0.38 3.56 10.83
CA ILE A 248 -0.28 4.74 11.36
C ILE A 248 -1.01 5.44 10.21
N LEU A 249 -1.68 6.54 10.49
CA LEU A 249 -2.63 7.16 9.58
C LEU A 249 -2.01 7.75 8.31
N SER A 250 -0.83 8.39 8.41
CA SER A 250 -0.19 9.10 7.30
C SER A 250 1.35 8.94 7.33
N GLU A 251 2.00 9.25 6.22
CA GLU A 251 3.47 9.24 6.11
C GLU A 251 4.15 10.33 6.96
N TYR A 252 3.38 11.34 7.37
CA TYR A 252 3.91 12.56 8.02
C TYR A 252 3.22 12.89 9.35
N ASP A 253 2.57 11.90 9.99
CA ASP A 253 1.85 12.10 11.26
C ASP A 253 2.75 12.57 12.43
N TYR A 254 4.07 12.43 12.29
CA TYR A 254 5.04 12.95 13.23
C TYR A 254 5.36 14.44 13.04
N ALA A 255 5.02 15.03 11.88
CA ALA A 255 5.42 16.37 11.50
C ALA A 255 4.26 17.36 11.61
N TYR A 256 4.60 18.63 11.89
CA TYR A 256 3.66 19.72 11.74
C TYR A 256 3.50 20.03 10.26
N VAL A 257 2.26 19.97 9.76
CA VAL A 257 1.92 20.29 8.36
C VAL A 257 1.28 21.65 8.30
N TYR A 258 1.78 22.50 7.41
CA TYR A 258 1.27 23.83 7.17
C TYR A 258 0.81 23.94 5.73
N THR A 259 -0.37 24.53 5.51
CA THR A 259 -0.87 24.90 4.19
C THR A 259 -0.77 26.40 3.95
N PRO A 260 -0.51 26.82 2.70
CA PRO A 260 -0.66 28.24 2.34
C PRO A 260 -2.08 28.70 2.66
N TYR A 261 -2.22 29.83 3.31
CA TYR A 261 -3.52 30.39 3.60
C TYR A 261 -4.23 30.78 2.31
N GLN A 262 -5.30 30.08 1.95
CA GLN A 262 -6.04 30.25 0.69
C GLN A 262 -7.37 31.00 0.87
N ASP A 263 -7.53 31.80 1.91
CA ASP A 263 -8.75 32.56 2.03
C ASP A 263 -8.80 33.71 1.00
N GLN A 264 -9.99 34.08 0.56
CA GLN A 264 -10.22 35.15 -0.43
C GLN A 264 -9.64 36.53 -0.01
N TYR A 265 -9.24 36.64 1.22
CA TYR A 265 -8.50 37.77 1.76
C TYR A 265 -7.06 37.34 1.96
N THR A 266 -6.20 37.69 1.02
CA THR A 266 -4.74 37.54 1.15
C THR A 266 -4.30 38.20 2.47
N VAL A 267 -4.03 37.39 3.49
CA VAL A 267 -3.33 37.87 4.67
C VAL A 267 -1.89 38.04 4.27
N THR A 268 -1.56 39.18 3.76
CA THR A 268 -0.20 39.60 3.49
C THR A 268 0.43 40.01 4.80
N TRP A 269 1.35 39.20 5.30
CA TRP A 269 2.29 39.67 6.30
C TRP A 269 3.28 40.59 5.59
N ASN A 270 3.37 41.83 6.04
CA ASN A 270 4.29 42.82 5.50
C ASN A 270 4.21 43.10 3.97
N GLY A 271 3.02 43.04 3.39
CA GLY A 271 2.70 43.52 2.03
C GLY A 271 3.01 42.58 0.85
N SER A 272 3.70 41.42 1.05
CA SER A 272 4.10 40.53 -0.06
C SER A 272 4.22 39.07 0.30
N GLU A 273 4.17 38.65 1.55
CA GLU A 273 4.37 37.26 1.95
C GLU A 273 3.04 36.52 2.20
N LEU A 274 2.89 35.35 1.58
CA LEU A 274 1.76 34.47 1.82
C LEU A 274 1.81 33.93 3.25
N GLY A 275 0.72 34.05 3.99
CA GLY A 275 0.56 33.43 5.31
C GLY A 275 0.38 31.91 5.19
N TYR A 276 0.81 31.19 6.21
CA TYR A 276 0.57 29.75 6.34
C TYR A 276 -0.27 29.51 7.59
N SER A 277 -1.24 28.61 7.49
CA SER A 277 -2.00 28.13 8.65
C SER A 277 -1.61 26.67 8.95
N PRO A 278 -1.57 26.27 10.23
CA PRO A 278 -1.38 24.87 10.55
C PRO A 278 -2.60 24.06 10.09
N GLU A 279 -2.36 23.05 9.28
CA GLU A 279 -3.36 22.07 8.84
C GLU A 279 -3.44 20.93 9.83
N PHE A 280 -2.29 20.49 10.30
CA PHE A 280 -2.17 19.35 11.18
C PHE A 280 -1.02 19.52 12.18
N TYR A 281 -1.29 19.18 13.46
CA TYR A 281 -0.29 19.15 14.52
C TYR A 281 0.18 17.71 14.68
N GLY A 282 1.39 17.41 14.19
CA GLY A 282 1.99 16.10 14.30
C GLY A 282 2.34 15.71 15.73
N ASN A 283 2.53 14.42 15.94
CA ASN A 283 3.05 13.88 17.19
C ASN A 283 4.49 13.38 17.00
N PRO A 284 5.51 14.13 17.48
CA PRO A 284 6.91 13.74 17.32
C PRO A 284 7.30 12.51 18.14
N ASP A 285 6.50 12.12 19.13
CA ASP A 285 6.74 10.96 19.99
C ASP A 285 6.20 9.64 19.41
N LEU A 286 5.65 9.69 18.18
CA LEU A 286 5.22 8.48 17.47
C LEU A 286 6.41 7.54 17.24
N THR A 287 6.20 6.27 17.57
CA THR A 287 7.19 5.20 17.43
C THR A 287 6.49 3.87 17.12
N TRP A 288 7.29 2.84 16.89
CA TRP A 288 6.81 1.50 16.62
C TRP A 288 5.87 0.95 17.70
N GLU A 289 4.69 0.52 17.28
CA GLU A 289 3.84 -0.33 18.11
C GLU A 289 4.50 -1.71 18.26
N LYS A 290 4.56 -2.24 19.49
CA LYS A 290 5.20 -3.53 19.78
C LYS A 290 4.17 -4.53 20.29
N GLN A 291 3.94 -5.56 19.49
CA GLN A 291 3.16 -6.72 19.89
C GLN A 291 4.08 -7.80 20.45
N LYS A 292 3.68 -8.40 21.57
CA LYS A 292 4.37 -9.55 22.19
C LYS A 292 3.48 -10.78 22.05
N THR A 293 4.06 -11.87 21.56
CA THR A 293 3.33 -13.10 21.33
C THR A 293 4.04 -14.26 22.02
N PHE A 294 3.28 -15.06 22.73
CA PHE A 294 3.71 -16.34 23.29
C PHE A 294 2.85 -17.44 22.68
N ASP A 295 3.47 -18.50 22.17
CA ASP A 295 2.80 -19.60 21.53
C ASP A 295 3.32 -20.95 22.08
N VAL A 296 2.42 -21.91 22.32
CA VAL A 296 2.74 -23.27 22.71
C VAL A 296 1.91 -24.22 21.85
N GLY A 297 2.55 -25.25 21.34
CA GLY A 297 1.89 -26.23 20.49
C GLY A 297 2.38 -27.65 20.72
N VAL A 298 1.54 -28.58 20.34
CA VAL A 298 1.83 -30.02 20.33
C VAL A 298 1.51 -30.53 18.94
N ASP A 299 2.51 -31.09 18.26
CA ASP A 299 2.34 -31.78 16.99
C ASP A 299 2.36 -33.28 17.26
N PHE A 300 1.39 -34.03 16.73
CA PHE A 300 1.35 -35.47 16.92
C PHE A 300 0.91 -36.24 15.67
N ARG A 301 1.31 -37.50 15.57
CA ARG A 301 0.90 -38.45 14.55
C ARG A 301 0.61 -39.79 15.20
N LEU A 302 -0.63 -40.27 15.08
CA LEU A 302 -1.11 -41.52 15.66
C LEU A 302 -1.48 -42.52 14.57
N PHE A 303 -1.06 -43.77 14.72
CA PHE A 303 -1.38 -44.91 13.82
C PHE A 303 -1.09 -44.62 12.33
N ASP A 304 -0.15 -43.72 12.03
CA ASP A 304 0.12 -43.23 10.67
C ASP A 304 -1.10 -42.64 9.92
N ARG A 305 -2.17 -42.31 10.63
CA ARG A 305 -3.44 -41.91 10.04
C ARG A 305 -4.03 -40.60 10.61
N VAL A 306 -3.82 -40.35 11.87
CA VAL A 306 -4.35 -39.18 12.57
C VAL A 306 -3.19 -38.28 12.92
N TYR A 307 -3.25 -37.00 12.50
CA TYR A 307 -2.23 -36.01 12.77
C TYR A 307 -2.86 -34.67 13.15
N GLY A 308 -2.21 -33.91 13.99
CA GLY A 308 -2.65 -32.61 14.45
C GLY A 308 -1.48 -31.78 14.96
#